data_3d840b4a4878ff0c34cf717efa843a26
#
_entry.id   3d840b4a4878ff0c34cf717efa843a26
#
_cell.length_a   1.000
_cell.length_b   1.000
_cell.length_c   1.000
_cell.angle_alpha   90.00
_cell.angle_beta   90.00
_cell.angle_gamma   90.00
#
_symmetry.space_group_name_H-M   'P 1'
#
loop_
_entity.id
_entity.type
_entity.pdbx_description
1 polymer ?
#
loop_
_entity_poly.entity_id
_entity_poly.type
_entity_poly.pdbx_seq_one_letter_code
_entity_poly.pdbx_strand_id
1 'polypeptide(L)'
;MSYSAQNSLSIKRLRNGDSLFLSLSLNGKPLYQAIDEQTGGVTPDWTVAANQPVITPEASSVRGMTVILSGHTWRYNGTALAFTGATSGGFTTDSTGKFALNSTSGALKIIKNLASEDNIASDTLMYSCTATVAGVEYSLSKSVDVQIQKCGASSYYGFLNASTTQLDADTTSATITSELWLAAAPVGSFHVVWYKDDEKWTAKAGQKAITVTRDDINGCQLFVAELYLDSSDVNYV
;
A
#
# COMPACT_ATOMS: atom_id res chain seq x y z
N MET A 1 -24.87 -13.65 8.49
CA MET A 1 -24.26 -12.62 7.63
C MET A 1 -22.81 -12.98 7.48
N SER A 2 -22.37 -13.19 6.28
CA SER A 2 -20.96 -13.49 5.99
C SER A 2 -20.46 -12.43 5.02
N TYR A 3 -19.53 -11.54 5.44
CA TYR A 3 -18.78 -10.72 4.50
C TYR A 3 -17.60 -11.54 3.99
N SER A 4 -17.31 -11.37 2.70
CA SER A 4 -16.26 -12.17 2.04
C SER A 4 -14.85 -11.70 2.39
N ALA A 5 -14.67 -10.38 2.63
CA ALA A 5 -13.39 -9.79 3.04
C ALA A 5 -13.60 -8.42 3.70
N GLN A 6 -12.69 -8.05 4.60
CA GLN A 6 -12.61 -6.73 5.22
C GLN A 6 -11.17 -6.22 5.17
N ASN A 7 -10.99 -4.95 4.84
CA ASN A 7 -9.69 -4.29 4.91
C ASN A 7 -9.86 -2.86 5.43
N SER A 8 -8.83 -2.32 6.06
CA SER A 8 -8.84 -0.99 6.67
C SER A 8 -7.64 -0.16 6.25
N LEU A 9 -7.84 1.14 6.11
CA LEU A 9 -6.80 2.11 5.80
C LEU A 9 -7.04 3.38 6.64
N SER A 10 -5.97 3.91 7.24
CA SER A 10 -6.01 5.19 7.96
C SER A 10 -5.41 6.30 7.11
N ILE A 11 -6.14 7.41 6.98
CA ILE A 11 -5.62 8.65 6.39
C ILE A 11 -5.53 9.72 7.48
N LYS A 12 -4.35 10.32 7.61
CA LYS A 12 -4.08 11.34 8.63
C LYS A 12 -4.07 12.74 8.01
N ARG A 13 -4.86 13.66 8.58
CA ARG A 13 -4.74 15.09 8.30
C ARG A 13 -3.66 15.69 9.21
N LEU A 14 -2.64 16.30 8.62
CA LEU A 14 -1.60 17.00 9.37
C LEU A 14 -2.12 18.37 9.82
N ARG A 15 -2.05 18.67 11.12
CA ARG A 15 -2.32 19.97 11.72
C ARG A 15 -1.02 20.56 12.26
N ASN A 16 -0.99 21.89 12.43
CA ASN A 16 0.18 22.67 12.87
C ASN A 16 0.90 22.08 14.10
N GLY A 17 2.06 21.51 13.90
CA GLY A 17 3.04 21.00 14.87
C GLY A 17 4.40 20.86 14.17
N ASP A 18 5.48 20.73 14.92
CA ASP A 18 6.87 20.63 14.40
C ASP A 18 7.29 19.19 14.12
N SER A 19 6.45 18.38 13.48
CA SER A 19 6.75 16.98 13.25
C SER A 19 6.99 16.70 11.76
N LEU A 20 7.95 15.82 11.47
CA LEU A 20 8.11 15.22 10.15
C LEU A 20 7.27 13.95 10.08
N PHE A 21 6.64 13.76 8.95
CA PHE A 21 5.87 12.56 8.67
C PHE A 21 6.45 11.87 7.44
N LEU A 22 6.71 10.56 7.57
CA LEU A 22 7.15 9.70 6.47
C LEU A 22 6.02 8.74 6.09
N SER A 23 5.68 8.69 4.81
CA SER A 23 4.75 7.73 4.24
C SER A 23 5.42 6.90 3.15
N LEU A 24 4.82 5.77 2.85
CA LEU A 24 5.17 4.90 1.73
C LEU A 24 3.93 4.79 0.85
N SER A 25 3.96 5.42 -0.33
CA SER A 25 2.87 5.37 -1.29
C SER A 25 3.08 4.24 -2.31
N LEU A 26 1.99 3.71 -2.84
CA LEU A 26 2.00 2.64 -3.83
C LEU A 26 1.54 3.18 -5.19
N ASN A 27 2.04 2.58 -6.27
CA ASN A 27 1.64 2.89 -7.64
C ASN A 27 0.26 2.31 -8.04
N GLY A 28 -0.64 2.10 -7.08
CA GLY A 28 -1.94 1.48 -7.31
C GLY A 28 -1.88 -0.05 -7.47
N LYS A 29 -0.75 -0.68 -7.16
CA LYS A 29 -0.60 -2.14 -7.13
C LYS A 29 -0.56 -2.61 -5.67
N PRO A 30 -1.35 -3.63 -5.29
CA PRO A 30 -1.36 -4.13 -3.92
C PRO A 30 -0.04 -4.82 -3.56
N LEU A 31 0.41 -4.66 -2.31
CA LEU A 31 1.49 -5.46 -1.73
C LEU A 31 0.93 -6.78 -1.19
N TYR A 32 0.47 -7.58 -2.10
CA TYR A 32 -0.14 -8.86 -1.82
C TYR A 32 0.21 -9.87 -2.91
N GLN A 33 0.49 -11.11 -2.50
CA GLN A 33 0.56 -12.25 -3.41
C GLN A 33 -0.16 -13.47 -2.81
N ALA A 34 -0.85 -14.19 -3.68
CA ALA A 34 -1.42 -15.49 -3.39
C ALA A 34 -0.65 -16.57 -4.13
N ILE A 35 -0.38 -17.70 -3.47
CA ILE A 35 0.13 -18.91 -4.11
C ILE A 35 -0.98 -19.97 -4.13
N ASP A 36 -1.25 -20.51 -5.31
CA ASP A 36 -2.20 -21.62 -5.49
C ASP A 36 -1.58 -22.92 -4.98
N GLU A 37 -2.23 -23.57 -4.03
CA GLU A 37 -1.73 -24.80 -3.40
C GLU A 37 -1.64 -25.99 -4.36
N GLN A 38 -2.43 -26.00 -5.44
CA GLN A 38 -2.49 -27.11 -6.39
C GLN A 38 -1.50 -26.96 -7.53
N THR A 39 -1.30 -25.71 -8.00
CA THR A 39 -0.49 -25.43 -9.20
C THR A 39 0.83 -24.77 -8.87
N GLY A 40 1.03 -24.25 -7.67
CA GLY A 40 2.17 -23.40 -7.30
C GLY A 40 2.17 -22.04 -8.00
N GLY A 41 1.11 -21.71 -8.73
CA GLY A 41 0.98 -20.44 -9.44
C GLY A 41 0.87 -19.24 -8.48
N VAL A 42 1.60 -18.17 -8.73
CA VAL A 42 1.59 -16.95 -7.90
C VAL A 42 0.83 -15.84 -8.60
N THR A 43 -0.09 -15.19 -7.86
CA THR A 43 -0.87 -14.07 -8.39
C THR A 43 -1.03 -12.95 -7.36
N PRO A 44 -0.92 -11.67 -7.77
CA PRO A 44 -0.45 -11.23 -9.09
C PRO A 44 1.01 -11.67 -9.34
N ASP A 45 1.34 -12.01 -10.58
CA ASP A 45 2.71 -12.37 -10.97
C ASP A 45 3.54 -11.10 -11.17
N TRP A 46 4.45 -10.82 -10.25
CA TRP A 46 5.31 -9.64 -10.27
C TRP A 46 6.53 -9.78 -11.21
N THR A 47 6.72 -10.92 -11.84
CA THR A 47 7.69 -11.03 -12.95
C THR A 47 7.18 -10.28 -14.18
N VAL A 48 5.87 -10.06 -14.29
CA VAL A 48 5.23 -9.26 -15.33
C VAL A 48 5.29 -7.78 -14.96
N ALA A 49 5.92 -6.96 -15.79
CA ALA A 49 6.19 -5.54 -15.49
C ALA A 49 4.93 -4.72 -15.13
N ALA A 50 3.78 -5.04 -15.77
CA ALA A 50 2.51 -4.36 -15.50
C ALA A 50 1.96 -4.61 -14.08
N ASN A 51 2.41 -5.67 -13.41
CA ASN A 51 1.94 -6.05 -12.07
C ASN A 51 2.89 -5.63 -10.96
N GLN A 52 4.08 -5.11 -11.31
CA GLN A 52 5.12 -4.78 -10.33
C GLN A 52 4.71 -3.63 -9.42
N PRO A 53 4.67 -3.84 -8.10
CA PRO A 53 4.46 -2.74 -7.16
C PRO A 53 5.70 -1.87 -7.09
N VAL A 54 5.46 -0.56 -6.99
CA VAL A 54 6.49 0.44 -6.69
C VAL A 54 6.08 1.15 -5.41
N ILE A 55 6.96 1.13 -4.42
CA ILE A 55 6.78 1.77 -3.13
C ILE A 55 7.62 3.05 -3.14
N THR A 56 6.98 4.20 -3.07
CA THR A 56 7.64 5.51 -3.11
C THR A 56 7.60 6.14 -1.72
N PRO A 57 8.75 6.44 -1.11
CA PRO A 57 8.79 7.19 0.14
C PRO A 57 8.48 8.66 -0.11
N GLU A 58 7.63 9.21 0.73
CA GLU A 58 7.25 10.62 0.73
C GLU A 58 7.34 11.16 2.14
N ALA A 59 7.92 12.34 2.30
CA ALA A 59 7.98 12.98 3.60
C ALA A 59 7.44 14.40 3.54
N SER A 60 6.73 14.78 4.58
CA SER A 60 6.19 16.12 4.72
C SER A 60 6.51 16.71 6.09
N SER A 61 6.65 18.04 6.12
CA SER A 61 6.77 18.84 7.33
C SER A 61 5.40 19.41 7.67
N VAL A 62 5.02 19.35 8.93
CA VAL A 62 3.76 19.93 9.41
C VAL A 62 3.68 21.45 9.18
N ARG A 63 4.84 22.10 9.11
CA ARG A 63 4.93 23.55 8.80
C ARG A 63 4.98 23.86 7.31
N GLY A 64 4.82 22.86 6.43
CA GLY A 64 4.91 23.07 4.97
C GLY A 64 6.33 23.39 4.48
N MET A 65 7.36 23.03 5.27
CA MET A 65 8.75 23.23 4.84
C MET A 65 9.15 22.12 3.86
N THR A 66 10.00 22.45 2.90
CA THR A 66 10.57 21.46 1.98
C THR A 66 11.38 20.43 2.74
N VAL A 67 11.06 19.15 2.52
CA VAL A 67 11.79 18.01 3.06
C VAL A 67 12.57 17.34 1.93
N ILE A 68 13.89 17.22 2.10
CA ILE A 68 14.77 16.55 1.14
C ILE A 68 15.16 15.21 1.73
N LEU A 69 14.83 14.12 1.03
CA LEU A 69 15.21 12.76 1.42
C LEU A 69 16.53 12.36 0.76
N SER A 70 17.40 11.71 1.52
CA SER A 70 18.69 11.19 1.06
C SER A 70 19.10 9.95 1.85
N GLY A 71 20.16 9.25 1.43
CA GLY A 71 20.67 8.08 2.15
C GLY A 71 19.66 6.93 2.20
N HIS A 72 18.94 6.70 1.10
CA HIS A 72 17.88 5.71 0.98
C HIS A 72 18.40 4.29 1.21
N THR A 73 17.83 3.59 2.18
CA THR A 73 18.13 2.18 2.45
C THR A 73 16.85 1.39 2.65
N TRP A 74 16.89 0.14 2.21
CA TRP A 74 15.78 -0.79 2.38
C TRP A 74 16.26 -2.07 3.05
N ARG A 75 15.39 -2.67 3.85
CA ARG A 75 15.57 -4.00 4.44
C ARG A 75 14.37 -4.87 4.10
N TYR A 76 14.64 -6.13 3.83
CA TYR A 76 13.64 -7.17 3.61
C TYR A 76 13.77 -8.19 4.72
N ASN A 77 12.72 -8.38 5.52
CA ASN A 77 12.72 -9.25 6.70
C ASN A 77 13.94 -9.01 7.63
N GLY A 78 14.25 -7.72 7.87
CA GLY A 78 15.39 -7.31 8.68
C GLY A 78 16.76 -7.32 7.97
N THR A 79 16.89 -7.98 6.83
CA THR A 79 18.16 -8.04 6.05
C THR A 79 18.29 -6.83 5.13
N ALA A 80 19.42 -6.16 5.16
CA ALA A 80 19.68 -5.01 4.28
C ALA A 80 19.76 -5.45 2.81
N LEU A 81 19.10 -4.71 1.93
CA LEU A 81 19.18 -4.92 0.48
C LEU A 81 20.41 -4.18 -0.09
N ALA A 82 21.21 -4.89 -0.87
CA ALA A 82 22.40 -4.33 -1.54
C ALA A 82 22.12 -4.19 -3.04
N PHE A 83 22.00 -2.95 -3.51
CA PHE A 83 21.66 -2.63 -4.91
C PHE A 83 22.93 -2.47 -5.75
N THR A 84 23.45 -3.58 -6.25
CA THR A 84 24.73 -3.68 -7.00
C THR A 84 24.56 -4.29 -8.40
N GLY A 85 23.34 -4.62 -8.77
CA GLY A 85 23.04 -5.25 -10.06
C GLY A 85 22.90 -4.27 -11.23
N ALA A 86 22.26 -4.73 -12.29
CA ALA A 86 22.02 -3.91 -13.49
C ALA A 86 21.05 -2.76 -13.22
N THR A 87 21.31 -1.61 -13.87
CA THR A 87 20.43 -0.45 -13.84
C THR A 87 19.58 -0.39 -15.11
N SER A 88 18.27 -0.28 -14.96
CA SER A 88 17.33 -0.13 -16.05
C SER A 88 16.19 0.81 -15.65
N GLY A 89 15.83 1.77 -16.52
CA GLY A 89 14.76 2.74 -16.25
C GLY A 89 14.94 3.55 -14.96
N GLY A 90 16.18 3.83 -14.55
CA GLY A 90 16.50 4.55 -13.32
C GLY A 90 16.46 3.71 -12.04
N PHE A 91 16.25 2.39 -12.17
CA PHE A 91 16.24 1.44 -11.04
C PHE A 91 17.44 0.51 -11.11
N THR A 92 18.17 0.37 -10.02
CA THR A 92 19.31 -0.57 -9.87
C THR A 92 18.83 -1.80 -9.10
N THR A 93 19.06 -2.98 -9.68
CA THR A 93 18.63 -4.25 -9.10
C THR A 93 19.47 -4.63 -7.88
N ASP A 94 18.83 -5.25 -6.89
CA ASP A 94 19.54 -5.80 -5.73
C ASP A 94 20.31 -7.11 -6.07
N SER A 95 21.15 -7.55 -5.16
CA SER A 95 21.95 -8.76 -5.34
C SER A 95 21.13 -10.05 -5.48
N THR A 96 19.88 -10.08 -5.01
CA THR A 96 18.98 -11.23 -5.15
C THR A 96 18.18 -11.20 -6.45
N GLY A 97 18.13 -10.06 -7.12
CA GLY A 97 17.33 -9.81 -8.32
C GLY A 97 15.83 -9.79 -8.04
N LYS A 98 15.41 -9.61 -6.80
CA LYS A 98 13.98 -9.50 -6.41
C LYS A 98 13.49 -8.07 -6.33
N PHE A 99 14.39 -7.14 -6.04
CA PHE A 99 14.07 -5.73 -5.81
C PHE A 99 14.91 -4.83 -6.71
N ALA A 100 14.41 -3.63 -6.97
CA ALA A 100 15.17 -2.60 -7.68
C ALA A 100 14.91 -1.23 -7.04
N LEU A 101 15.98 -0.47 -6.78
CA LEU A 101 15.96 0.83 -6.12
C LEU A 101 16.18 1.96 -7.13
N ASN A 102 15.34 2.98 -7.08
CA ASN A 102 15.68 4.27 -7.64
C ASN A 102 16.44 5.09 -6.58
N SER A 103 17.74 5.29 -6.79
CA SER A 103 18.62 5.95 -5.80
C SER A 103 18.32 7.44 -5.62
N THR A 104 17.62 8.08 -6.56
CA THR A 104 17.27 9.50 -6.51
C THR A 104 16.01 9.73 -5.67
N SER A 105 14.97 8.93 -5.87
CA SER A 105 13.68 9.07 -5.18
C SER A 105 13.56 8.17 -3.94
N GLY A 106 14.44 7.17 -3.79
CA GLY A 106 14.31 6.14 -2.77
C GLY A 106 13.25 5.09 -3.08
N ALA A 107 12.56 5.18 -4.23
CA ALA A 107 11.50 4.25 -4.59
C ALA A 107 12.01 2.82 -4.78
N LEU A 108 11.33 1.86 -4.17
CA LEU A 108 11.60 0.43 -4.31
C LEU A 108 10.57 -0.21 -5.24
N LYS A 109 11.04 -0.93 -6.25
CA LYS A 109 10.22 -1.75 -7.12
C LYS A 109 10.43 -3.23 -6.77
N ILE A 110 9.37 -4.00 -6.69
CA ILE A 110 9.44 -5.46 -6.55
C ILE A 110 9.31 -6.05 -7.96
N ILE A 111 10.31 -6.82 -8.39
CA ILE A 111 10.43 -7.30 -9.78
C ILE A 111 10.36 -8.81 -9.93
N LYS A 112 10.23 -9.53 -8.81
CA LYS A 112 9.97 -10.99 -8.78
C LYS A 112 8.96 -11.33 -7.71
N ASN A 113 8.34 -12.48 -7.86
CA ASN A 113 7.45 -13.03 -6.86
C ASN A 113 8.20 -13.27 -5.54
N LEU A 114 7.59 -12.86 -4.44
CA LEU A 114 8.06 -13.14 -3.09
C LEU A 114 7.39 -14.40 -2.54
N ALA A 115 6.11 -14.61 -2.87
CA ALA A 115 5.40 -15.83 -2.54
C ALA A 115 6.04 -17.05 -3.22
N SER A 116 6.20 -18.12 -2.46
CA SER A 116 6.66 -19.44 -2.91
C SER A 116 6.12 -20.51 -1.96
N GLU A 117 6.29 -21.78 -2.28
CA GLU A 117 5.91 -22.89 -1.39
C GLU A 117 6.61 -22.77 -0.01
N ASP A 118 7.84 -22.23 0.00
CA ASP A 118 8.65 -22.03 1.22
C ASP A 118 8.37 -20.67 1.89
N ASN A 119 7.73 -19.72 1.18
CA ASN A 119 7.41 -18.38 1.70
C ASN A 119 5.91 -18.12 1.56
N ILE A 120 5.17 -18.48 2.60
CA ILE A 120 3.71 -18.37 2.70
C ILE A 120 3.26 -17.44 3.83
N ALA A 121 4.20 -16.78 4.49
CA ALA A 121 3.96 -15.81 5.55
C ALA A 121 4.15 -14.38 5.02
N SER A 122 3.54 -13.42 5.70
CA SER A 122 3.75 -12.01 5.37
C SER A 122 5.21 -11.60 5.55
N ASP A 123 5.72 -10.87 4.57
CA ASP A 123 7.06 -10.28 4.59
C ASP A 123 6.99 -8.81 5.03
N THR A 124 8.08 -8.31 5.61
CA THR A 124 8.20 -6.90 5.99
C THR A 124 9.28 -6.20 5.19
N LEU A 125 8.94 -5.07 4.60
CA LEU A 125 9.87 -4.13 3.99
C LEU A 125 10.03 -2.92 4.90
N MET A 126 11.27 -2.58 5.27
CA MET A 126 11.57 -1.40 6.07
C MET A 126 12.43 -0.43 5.27
N TYR A 127 11.93 0.77 5.10
CA TYR A 127 12.65 1.91 4.54
C TYR A 127 13.28 2.75 5.64
N SER A 128 14.50 3.26 5.38
CA SER A 128 15.15 4.26 6.24
C SER A 128 15.89 5.28 5.39
N CYS A 129 15.92 6.53 5.84
CA CYS A 129 16.55 7.64 5.15
C CYS A 129 16.96 8.75 6.10
N THR A 130 17.75 9.69 5.59
CA THR A 130 17.96 11.01 6.20
C THR A 130 17.05 12.03 5.55
N ALA A 131 16.26 12.72 6.35
CA ALA A 131 15.41 13.85 5.93
C ALA A 131 16.08 15.16 6.35
N THR A 132 16.32 16.06 5.41
CA THR A 132 16.87 17.39 5.68
C THR A 132 15.78 18.44 5.55
N VAL A 133 15.59 19.22 6.62
CA VAL A 133 14.64 20.35 6.67
C VAL A 133 15.35 21.56 7.21
N ALA A 134 15.36 22.65 6.44
CA ALA A 134 16.06 23.89 6.81
C ALA A 134 17.53 23.69 7.24
N GLY A 135 18.22 22.72 6.63
CA GLY A 135 19.62 22.40 6.96
C GLY A 135 19.82 21.52 8.18
N VAL A 136 18.74 21.05 8.83
CA VAL A 136 18.79 20.10 9.95
C VAL A 136 18.44 18.70 9.45
N GLU A 137 19.23 17.72 9.86
CA GLU A 137 19.06 16.31 9.47
C GLU A 137 18.31 15.52 10.53
N TYR A 138 17.41 14.68 10.07
CA TYR A 138 16.59 13.77 10.87
C TYR A 138 16.65 12.37 10.28
N SER A 139 16.82 11.35 11.10
CA SER A 139 16.70 9.95 10.66
C SER A 139 15.24 9.53 10.69
N LEU A 140 14.70 9.09 9.57
CA LEU A 140 13.34 8.58 9.46
C LEU A 140 13.35 7.12 9.03
N SER A 141 12.37 6.36 9.52
CA SER A 141 12.13 4.98 9.09
C SER A 141 10.65 4.65 9.07
N LYS A 142 10.25 3.76 8.15
CA LYS A 142 8.86 3.28 8.01
C LYS A 142 8.88 1.86 7.47
N SER A 143 7.98 1.02 8.01
CA SER A 143 7.77 -0.34 7.51
C SER A 143 6.44 -0.45 6.78
N VAL A 144 6.39 -1.40 5.85
CA VAL A 144 5.19 -1.86 5.17
C VAL A 144 5.25 -3.38 5.02
N ASP A 145 4.12 -4.04 5.20
CA ASP A 145 4.03 -5.48 5.08
C ASP A 145 3.57 -5.88 3.67
N VAL A 146 4.19 -6.93 3.16
CA VAL A 146 3.75 -7.64 1.96
C VAL A 146 2.96 -8.85 2.41
N GLN A 147 1.68 -8.86 2.12
CA GLN A 147 0.82 -9.97 2.49
C GLN A 147 1.03 -11.14 1.53
N ILE A 148 1.38 -12.31 2.06
CA ILE A 148 1.51 -13.53 1.29
C ILE A 148 0.58 -14.57 1.88
N GLN A 149 -0.18 -15.25 1.03
CA GLN A 149 -1.14 -16.27 1.47
C GLN A 149 -1.18 -17.44 0.52
N LYS A 150 -1.37 -18.65 1.08
CA LYS A 150 -1.80 -19.80 0.30
C LYS A 150 -3.30 -19.70 0.04
N CYS A 151 -3.69 -19.93 -1.19
CA CYS A 151 -5.08 -19.90 -1.62
C CYS A 151 -5.54 -21.29 -2.06
N GLY A 152 -6.56 -21.84 -1.42
CA GLY A 152 -7.43 -22.83 -2.05
C GLY A 152 -8.40 -22.12 -3.02
N ALA A 153 -9.01 -22.87 -3.94
CA ALA A 153 -9.86 -22.34 -5.02
C ALA A 153 -11.08 -21.49 -4.59
N SER A 154 -11.33 -21.30 -3.30
CA SER A 154 -12.50 -20.60 -2.77
C SER A 154 -12.20 -19.49 -1.75
N SER A 155 -10.97 -19.02 -1.66
CA SER A 155 -10.63 -17.93 -0.71
C SER A 155 -10.79 -16.55 -1.33
N TYR A 156 -11.49 -15.67 -0.63
CA TYR A 156 -11.68 -14.27 -1.01
C TYR A 156 -10.76 -13.34 -0.22
N TYR A 157 -10.21 -12.33 -0.89
CA TYR A 157 -9.31 -11.33 -0.30
C TYR A 157 -9.74 -9.93 -0.71
N GLY A 158 -9.79 -9.02 0.25
CA GLY A 158 -10.11 -7.61 0.01
C GLY A 158 -8.89 -6.72 0.19
N PHE A 159 -8.73 -5.73 -0.68
CA PHE A 159 -7.67 -4.73 -0.61
C PHE A 159 -8.22 -3.32 -0.65
N LEU A 160 -7.53 -2.41 0.05
CA LEU A 160 -7.70 -0.97 -0.08
C LEU A 160 -6.38 -0.35 -0.52
N ASN A 161 -6.44 0.40 -1.61
CA ASN A 161 -5.33 1.22 -2.11
C ASN A 161 -5.72 2.68 -2.02
N ALA A 162 -4.82 3.53 -1.51
CA ALA A 162 -5.01 4.97 -1.53
C ALA A 162 -3.96 5.63 -2.41
N SER A 163 -4.35 6.67 -3.17
CA SER A 163 -3.42 7.46 -3.97
C SER A 163 -2.40 8.21 -3.11
N THR A 164 -2.79 8.58 -1.90
CA THR A 164 -1.93 9.10 -0.83
C THR A 164 -2.54 8.79 0.53
N THR A 165 -1.71 8.71 1.56
CA THR A 165 -2.15 8.57 2.95
C THR A 165 -2.02 9.88 3.75
N GLN A 166 -1.68 10.98 3.06
CA GLN A 166 -1.51 12.30 3.65
C GLN A 166 -2.22 13.36 2.80
N LEU A 167 -2.95 14.24 3.47
CA LEU A 167 -3.53 15.43 2.84
C LEU A 167 -2.94 16.68 3.49
N ASP A 168 -2.40 17.55 2.67
CA ASP A 168 -1.79 18.85 3.05
C ASP A 168 -2.33 20.00 2.21
N ALA A 169 -1.62 21.12 2.13
CA ALA A 169 -2.05 22.27 1.36
C ALA A 169 -2.04 22.02 -0.14
N ASP A 170 -1.10 21.19 -0.61
CA ASP A 170 -0.89 20.89 -2.03
C ASP A 170 -1.67 19.65 -2.46
N THR A 171 -1.77 18.66 -1.57
CA THR A 171 -2.53 17.41 -1.77
C THR A 171 -3.86 17.48 -1.02
N THR A 172 -4.90 17.96 -1.68
CA THR A 172 -6.19 18.26 -1.06
C THR A 172 -7.17 17.10 -1.02
N SER A 173 -6.89 16.02 -1.76
CA SER A 173 -7.75 14.83 -1.82
C SER A 173 -6.95 13.55 -2.01
N ALA A 174 -7.53 12.42 -1.58
CA ALA A 174 -7.05 11.08 -1.84
C ALA A 174 -8.16 10.23 -2.48
N THR A 175 -7.81 9.38 -3.43
CA THR A 175 -8.70 8.34 -3.94
C THR A 175 -8.38 7.04 -3.24
N ILE A 176 -9.38 6.43 -2.59
CA ILE A 176 -9.29 5.09 -1.99
C ILE A 176 -10.06 4.13 -2.90
N THR A 177 -9.39 3.09 -3.38
CA THR A 177 -9.98 2.05 -4.23
C THR A 177 -10.04 0.74 -3.47
N SER A 178 -11.20 0.07 -3.52
CA SER A 178 -11.39 -1.28 -3.00
C SER A 178 -11.31 -2.30 -4.12
N GLU A 179 -10.68 -3.44 -3.85
CA GLU A 179 -10.57 -4.58 -4.75
C GLU A 179 -10.94 -5.87 -4.01
N LEU A 180 -11.66 -6.76 -4.67
CA LEU A 180 -11.96 -8.10 -4.19
C LEU A 180 -11.33 -9.13 -5.14
N TRP A 181 -10.67 -10.11 -4.58
CA TRP A 181 -10.02 -11.17 -5.33
C TRP A 181 -10.54 -12.54 -4.85
N LEU A 182 -10.76 -13.46 -5.77
CA LEU A 182 -11.01 -14.88 -5.48
C LEU A 182 -9.79 -15.66 -5.92
N ALA A 183 -9.13 -16.30 -4.97
CA ALA A 183 -7.84 -16.95 -5.21
C ALA A 183 -6.87 -15.99 -5.94
N ALA A 184 -6.60 -16.26 -7.21
CA ALA A 184 -5.63 -15.56 -8.03
C ALA A 184 -6.26 -14.56 -9.03
N ALA A 185 -7.56 -14.37 -9.02
CA ALA A 185 -8.28 -13.55 -10.00
C ALA A 185 -9.07 -12.41 -9.36
N PRO A 186 -9.07 -11.21 -9.96
CA PRO A 186 -9.92 -10.12 -9.49
C PRO A 186 -11.39 -10.44 -9.72
N VAL A 187 -12.22 -10.17 -8.72
CA VAL A 187 -13.68 -10.30 -8.81
C VAL A 187 -14.24 -9.01 -9.39
N GLY A 188 -14.79 -9.09 -10.60
CA GLY A 188 -15.32 -7.92 -11.32
C GLY A 188 -16.59 -7.34 -10.72
N SER A 189 -17.45 -8.17 -10.08
CA SER A 189 -18.70 -7.75 -9.49
C SER A 189 -18.72 -8.03 -7.99
N PHE A 190 -18.83 -6.98 -7.19
CA PHE A 190 -18.99 -7.02 -5.75
C PHE A 190 -19.59 -5.70 -5.26
N HIS A 191 -20.13 -5.72 -4.05
CA HIS A 191 -20.72 -4.56 -3.37
C HIS A 191 -19.83 -4.09 -2.25
N VAL A 192 -19.78 -2.77 -2.01
CA VAL A 192 -18.91 -2.16 -1.01
C VAL A 192 -19.74 -1.37 -0.03
N VAL A 193 -19.49 -1.58 1.26
CA VAL A 193 -20.00 -0.73 2.35
C VAL A 193 -18.80 -0.04 2.99
N TRP A 194 -18.80 1.28 2.98
CA TRP A 194 -17.76 2.09 3.58
C TRP A 194 -18.11 2.51 5.00
N TYR A 195 -17.11 2.50 5.85
CA TYR A 195 -17.16 3.05 7.21
C TYR A 195 -16.06 4.10 7.38
N LYS A 196 -16.36 5.10 8.19
CA LYS A 196 -15.46 6.15 8.59
C LYS A 196 -15.51 6.23 10.11
N ASP A 197 -14.38 5.88 10.80
CA ASP A 197 -14.30 5.74 12.25
C ASP A 197 -15.45 4.90 12.84
N ASP A 198 -15.63 3.69 12.30
CA ASP A 198 -16.65 2.72 12.67
C ASP A 198 -18.12 3.14 12.38
N GLU A 199 -18.33 4.34 11.83
CA GLU A 199 -19.66 4.77 11.39
C GLU A 199 -19.86 4.51 9.88
N LYS A 200 -21.01 3.93 9.52
CA LYS A 200 -21.37 3.64 8.13
C LYS A 200 -21.45 4.94 7.31
N TRP A 201 -20.65 5.02 6.24
CA TRP A 201 -20.61 6.18 5.35
C TRP A 201 -21.55 6.00 4.17
N THR A 202 -22.84 6.22 4.41
CA THR A 202 -23.93 5.97 3.45
C THR A 202 -23.78 6.75 2.14
N ALA A 203 -23.21 7.97 2.18
CA ALA A 203 -22.96 8.79 0.99
C ALA A 203 -21.96 8.16 0.00
N LYS A 204 -21.19 7.16 0.41
CA LYS A 204 -20.21 6.43 -0.40
C LYS A 204 -20.60 4.98 -0.67
N ALA A 205 -21.80 4.56 -0.26
CA ALA A 205 -22.27 3.19 -0.44
C ALA A 205 -22.21 2.76 -1.91
N GLY A 206 -21.77 1.52 -2.15
CA GLY A 206 -21.68 0.90 -3.48
C GLY A 206 -20.56 1.42 -4.39
N GLN A 207 -19.83 2.45 -4.01
CA GLN A 207 -18.71 2.97 -4.80
C GLN A 207 -17.46 2.14 -4.55
N LYS A 208 -16.87 1.52 -5.60
CA LYS A 208 -15.61 0.77 -5.48
C LYS A 208 -14.40 1.66 -5.30
N ALA A 209 -14.48 2.91 -5.73
CA ALA A 209 -13.48 3.94 -5.49
C ALA A 209 -14.17 5.18 -4.92
N ILE A 210 -13.61 5.73 -3.85
CA ILE A 210 -14.12 6.93 -3.20
C ILE A 210 -13.04 8.01 -3.18
N THR A 211 -13.47 9.27 -3.32
CA THR A 211 -12.59 10.42 -3.08
C THR A 211 -12.85 10.95 -1.68
N VAL A 212 -11.77 11.11 -0.93
CA VAL A 212 -11.73 11.68 0.42
C VAL A 212 -11.00 13.01 0.33
N THR A 213 -11.59 14.07 0.87
CA THR A 213 -11.04 15.41 0.89
C THR A 213 -10.58 15.81 2.29
N ARG A 214 -9.89 16.94 2.41
CA ARG A 214 -9.47 17.48 3.71
C ARG A 214 -10.65 17.75 4.65
N ASP A 215 -11.82 18.11 4.10
CA ASP A 215 -13.02 18.39 4.88
C ASP A 215 -13.64 17.10 5.45
N ASP A 216 -13.37 15.96 4.82
CA ASP A 216 -13.80 14.65 5.32
C ASP A 216 -12.96 14.15 6.50
N ILE A 217 -11.80 14.79 6.79
CA ILE A 217 -10.82 14.29 7.75
C ILE A 217 -10.61 15.29 8.87
N ASN A 218 -10.79 14.84 10.11
CA ASN A 218 -10.49 15.60 11.31
C ASN A 218 -9.33 14.96 12.08
N GLY A 219 -8.08 15.31 11.70
CA GLY A 219 -6.88 14.74 12.31
C GLY A 219 -6.45 13.45 11.62
N CYS A 220 -6.69 12.30 12.21
CA CYS A 220 -6.47 10.99 11.63
C CYS A 220 -7.81 10.26 11.53
N GLN A 221 -8.12 9.72 10.36
CA GLN A 221 -9.39 9.05 10.11
C GLN A 221 -9.13 7.60 9.67
N LEU A 222 -9.89 6.65 10.23
CA LEU A 222 -9.87 5.25 9.81
C LEU A 222 -10.97 5.03 8.77
N PHE A 223 -10.60 4.46 7.62
CA PHE A 223 -11.55 4.01 6.61
C PHE A 223 -11.55 2.49 6.54
N VAL A 224 -12.73 1.90 6.58
CA VAL A 224 -12.95 0.46 6.46
C VAL A 224 -13.91 0.21 5.30
N ALA A 225 -13.65 -0.83 4.49
CA ALA A 225 -14.56 -1.30 3.48
C ALA A 225 -14.93 -2.76 3.75
N GLU A 226 -16.22 -3.04 3.80
CA GLU A 226 -16.76 -4.40 3.76
C GLU A 226 -17.15 -4.72 2.33
N LEU A 227 -16.72 -5.89 1.84
CA LEU A 227 -16.91 -6.32 0.45
C LEU A 227 -17.82 -7.54 0.42
N TYR A 228 -18.88 -7.49 -0.36
CA TYR A 228 -19.93 -8.52 -0.46
C TYR A 228 -20.11 -8.97 -1.90
N LEU A 229 -20.29 -10.26 -2.12
CA LEU A 229 -20.56 -10.81 -3.44
C LEU A 229 -21.99 -10.58 -3.88
N ASP A 230 -22.95 -10.69 -2.94
CA ASP A 230 -24.37 -10.51 -3.19
C ASP A 230 -24.87 -9.24 -2.51
N SER A 231 -25.70 -8.47 -3.24
CA SER A 231 -26.34 -7.27 -2.68
C SER A 231 -27.32 -7.57 -1.56
N SER A 232 -27.86 -8.79 -1.51
CA SER A 232 -28.78 -9.22 -0.42
C SER A 232 -28.05 -9.39 0.92
N ASP A 233 -26.75 -9.60 0.90
CA ASP A 233 -25.91 -9.71 2.10
C ASP A 233 -25.54 -8.34 2.69
N VAL A 234 -25.79 -7.28 1.92
CA VAL A 234 -25.51 -5.91 2.33
C VAL A 234 -26.74 -5.34 3.03
N ASN A 235 -26.65 -5.09 4.31
CA ASN A 235 -27.65 -4.27 4.99
C ASN A 235 -27.49 -2.81 4.57
N TYR A 236 -28.01 -2.47 3.39
CA TYR A 236 -28.18 -1.09 2.95
C TYR A 236 -29.40 -0.48 3.69
N VAL A 237 -29.27 -0.20 4.94
CA VAL A 237 -30.27 0.58 5.68
C VAL A 237 -29.61 1.80 6.28
#